data_9bfe459a46864ae7f57317093c24ac51
#
_entry.id   9bfe459a46864ae7f57317093c24ac51
#
_cell.length_a   1.000
_cell.length_b   1.000
_cell.length_c   1.000
_cell.angle_alpha   90.00
_cell.angle_beta   90.00
_cell.angle_gamma   90.00
#
_symmetry.space_group_name_H-M   'P 1'
#
loop_
_entity.id
_entity.type
_entity.pdbx_description
1 polymer ?
#
loop_
_entity_poly.entity_id
_entity_poly.type
_entity_poly.pdbx_seq_one_letter_code
_entity_poly.pdbx_strand_id
1 'polypeptide(L)'
;MEFQSRKIYNISYYLASDMKIITLILLSFFCLLSGAQNYTSYLTGSATDVVTQPDGGVCLMGGATEDDNAMTWFLEQANGGDILVLRASGSDGYNDYFYTDLGVTVNSVETIVFNDATASSETYIHQKIEQAEAIWFAGGDQWNYISYWRNTAIDSLINIAIAERKIVVGGTSAGMAILGEVYFTAENGTITSATALSNPYATTATIDSADFLNVPFMENIITDTHYDNPDRRGRHVVFMAKMLQNYDMMPHGIACEEYVAVCVDTLGIARVYGGYPTYDEQAYFIRVNCELNDIVPTPEVCAASTPLTWSIGESVLSVYKVNGTLTGANYFDLNTWQTGAGGEWQHWYVEGGVFSTAVTTQPNCSVSLDEFPQNAFGISIYPNPTNLNLSIVADHGNIIQFIEIVDISGRIFQKQEVNQTELKIETDSLQPGVYFLKYSIDDSWNSVKFVVK
;
A
#
# COMPACT_ATOMS: atom_id res chain seq x y z
N MET A 1 -18.12 12.47 -86.12
CA MET A 1 -18.70 12.50 -84.74
C MET A 1 -18.24 11.34 -83.87
N GLU A 2 -17.67 10.28 -84.45
CA GLU A 2 -17.24 9.08 -83.66
C GLU A 2 -15.84 9.20 -82.92
N PHE A 3 -15.01 10.13 -83.37
CA PHE A 3 -13.68 10.27 -82.82
C PHE A 3 -13.63 11.06 -81.49
N GLN A 4 -14.64 11.88 -81.18
CA GLN A 4 -14.69 12.60 -79.89
C GLN A 4 -15.33 11.77 -78.78
N SER A 5 -16.26 10.86 -79.09
CA SER A 5 -16.89 10.02 -78.06
C SER A 5 -15.94 9.01 -77.40
N ARG A 6 -14.96 8.44 -78.15
CA ARG A 6 -14.00 7.54 -77.64
C ARG A 6 -12.97 8.17 -76.70
N LYS A 7 -12.64 9.42 -76.89
CA LYS A 7 -11.70 10.15 -76.02
C LYS A 7 -12.30 10.50 -74.65
N ILE A 8 -13.58 10.82 -74.61
CA ILE A 8 -14.32 11.15 -73.38
C ILE A 8 -14.55 9.87 -72.55
N TYR A 9 -14.86 8.73 -73.17
CA TYR A 9 -15.02 7.44 -72.46
C TYR A 9 -13.71 6.94 -71.85
N ASN A 10 -12.57 7.10 -72.52
CA ASN A 10 -11.27 6.70 -71.98
C ASN A 10 -10.84 7.57 -70.78
N ILE A 11 -11.07 8.88 -70.84
CA ILE A 11 -10.72 9.79 -69.74
C ILE A 11 -11.59 9.49 -68.49
N SER A 12 -12.89 9.21 -68.67
CA SER A 12 -13.79 8.84 -67.58
C SER A 12 -13.42 7.49 -66.96
N TYR A 13 -12.91 6.54 -67.71
CA TYR A 13 -12.47 5.24 -67.22
C TYR A 13 -11.16 5.33 -66.42
N TYR A 14 -10.19 6.17 -66.82
CA TYR A 14 -8.96 6.42 -66.10
C TYR A 14 -9.23 7.17 -64.79
N LEU A 15 -10.06 8.23 -64.80
CA LEU A 15 -10.43 8.94 -63.56
C LEU A 15 -11.19 8.06 -62.56
N ALA A 16 -12.06 7.15 -63.02
CA ALA A 16 -12.76 6.21 -62.16
C ALA A 16 -11.84 5.11 -61.60
N SER A 17 -10.80 4.71 -62.34
CA SER A 17 -9.78 3.75 -61.92
C SER A 17 -8.86 4.38 -60.86
N ASP A 18 -8.41 5.62 -61.07
CA ASP A 18 -7.53 6.32 -60.12
C ASP A 18 -8.27 6.67 -58.85
N MET A 19 -9.54 7.06 -58.88
CA MET A 19 -10.37 7.23 -57.66
C MET A 19 -10.56 5.94 -56.90
N LYS A 20 -10.74 4.79 -57.53
CA LYS A 20 -10.84 3.50 -56.84
C LYS A 20 -9.50 3.09 -56.16
N ILE A 21 -8.38 3.36 -56.82
CA ILE A 21 -7.04 3.11 -56.28
C ILE A 21 -6.77 4.04 -55.10
N ILE A 22 -7.09 5.33 -55.18
CA ILE A 22 -6.93 6.29 -54.06
C ILE A 22 -7.83 5.90 -52.88
N THR A 23 -9.08 5.47 -53.13
CA THR A 23 -9.98 5.01 -52.07
C THR A 23 -9.49 3.73 -51.41
N LEU A 24 -8.92 2.77 -52.18
CA LEU A 24 -8.34 1.57 -51.64
C LEU A 24 -7.06 1.86 -50.81
N ILE A 25 -6.24 2.81 -51.24
CA ILE A 25 -5.04 3.25 -50.50
C ILE A 25 -5.45 3.97 -49.22
N LEU A 26 -6.48 4.85 -49.26
CA LEU A 26 -7.01 5.49 -48.05
C LEU A 26 -7.64 4.48 -47.08
N LEU A 27 -8.38 3.48 -47.55
CA LEU A 27 -8.89 2.39 -46.69
C LEU A 27 -7.77 1.52 -46.11
N SER A 28 -6.72 1.21 -46.89
CA SER A 28 -5.56 0.44 -46.37
C SER A 28 -4.73 1.23 -45.38
N PHE A 29 -4.66 2.55 -45.50
CA PHE A 29 -4.00 3.41 -44.52
C PHE A 29 -4.81 3.56 -43.21
N PHE A 30 -6.14 3.48 -43.27
CA PHE A 30 -7.00 3.46 -42.09
C PHE A 30 -6.94 2.11 -41.34
N CYS A 31 -6.73 1.00 -42.05
CA CYS A 31 -6.53 -0.33 -41.43
C CYS A 31 -5.14 -0.51 -40.77
N LEU A 32 -4.14 0.31 -41.11
CA LEU A 32 -2.79 0.23 -40.50
C LEU A 32 -2.65 1.03 -39.21
N LEU A 33 -3.70 1.77 -38.80
CA LEU A 33 -3.73 2.53 -37.54
C LEU A 33 -4.45 1.80 -36.40
N SER A 34 -4.90 0.57 -36.58
CA SER A 34 -5.29 -0.27 -35.44
C SER A 34 -4.01 -0.83 -34.78
N GLY A 35 -3.26 0.04 -34.10
CA GLY A 35 -2.33 -0.41 -33.07
C GLY A 35 -3.09 -1.29 -32.10
N ALA A 36 -2.50 -2.39 -31.64
CA ALA A 36 -3.07 -3.15 -30.54
C ALA A 36 -3.32 -2.16 -29.40
N GLN A 37 -4.56 -2.11 -28.89
CA GLN A 37 -4.90 -1.23 -27.78
C GLN A 37 -4.12 -1.72 -26.55
N ASN A 38 -3.36 -0.83 -25.94
CA ASN A 38 -2.49 -1.16 -24.81
C ASN A 38 -3.27 -1.34 -23.48
N TYR A 39 -4.57 -1.05 -23.48
CA TYR A 39 -5.50 -1.36 -22.39
C TYR A 39 -6.84 -1.82 -22.93
N THR A 40 -7.66 -2.42 -22.09
CA THR A 40 -9.06 -2.73 -22.35
C THR A 40 -9.90 -2.19 -21.21
N SER A 41 -11.00 -1.50 -21.52
CA SER A 41 -11.95 -0.97 -20.56
C SER A 41 -13.30 -1.65 -20.67
N TYR A 42 -13.91 -1.95 -19.53
CA TYR A 42 -15.25 -2.49 -19.38
C TYR A 42 -16.04 -1.62 -18.41
N LEU A 43 -17.08 -0.97 -18.88
CA LEU A 43 -17.91 -0.08 -18.06
C LEU A 43 -19.29 -0.70 -17.86
N THR A 44 -19.74 -0.73 -16.61
CA THR A 44 -21.12 -1.05 -16.21
C THR A 44 -21.69 0.13 -15.42
N GLY A 45 -22.94 0.54 -15.69
CA GLY A 45 -23.57 1.70 -15.05
C GLY A 45 -23.47 2.98 -15.88
N SER A 46 -23.37 4.13 -15.21
CA SER A 46 -23.35 5.45 -15.85
C SER A 46 -21.97 5.78 -16.42
N ALA A 47 -21.94 6.31 -17.64
CA ALA A 47 -20.72 6.91 -18.19
C ALA A 47 -20.51 8.37 -17.74
N THR A 48 -21.50 8.95 -17.05
CA THR A 48 -21.41 10.31 -16.50
C THR A 48 -20.83 10.24 -15.10
N ASP A 49 -19.73 10.94 -14.89
CA ASP A 49 -19.06 11.09 -13.61
C ASP A 49 -19.99 11.68 -12.54
N VAL A 50 -19.89 11.17 -11.33
CA VAL A 50 -20.58 11.71 -10.16
C VAL A 50 -19.55 11.95 -9.06
N VAL A 51 -19.48 13.16 -8.57
CA VAL A 51 -18.57 13.51 -7.47
C VAL A 51 -19.30 13.31 -6.15
N THR A 52 -18.86 12.32 -5.37
CA THR A 52 -19.31 12.13 -3.99
C THR A 52 -18.16 12.46 -3.01
N GLN A 53 -18.44 12.38 -1.73
CA GLN A 53 -17.42 12.48 -0.69
C GLN A 53 -17.18 11.08 -0.11
N PRO A 54 -16.11 10.39 -0.51
CA PRO A 54 -15.79 9.07 0.06
C PRO A 54 -15.49 9.15 1.55
N ASP A 55 -15.77 8.09 2.29
CA ASP A 55 -15.42 7.99 3.70
C ASP A 55 -13.95 7.53 3.90
N GLY A 56 -13.33 7.00 2.85
CA GLY A 56 -11.95 6.51 2.90
C GLY A 56 -11.82 5.12 3.53
N GLY A 57 -10.58 4.68 3.69
CA GLY A 57 -10.25 3.39 4.30
C GLY A 57 -9.52 2.45 3.36
N VAL A 58 -9.21 1.26 3.86
CA VAL A 58 -8.42 0.24 3.13
C VAL A 58 -9.07 -1.13 3.28
N CYS A 59 -9.23 -1.88 2.19
CA CYS A 59 -9.70 -3.26 2.21
C CYS A 59 -8.61 -4.21 1.70
N LEU A 60 -8.14 -5.10 2.57
CA LEU A 60 -7.09 -6.08 2.33
C LEU A 60 -7.71 -7.46 2.24
N MET A 61 -7.89 -8.01 1.03
CA MET A 61 -8.50 -9.32 0.80
C MET A 61 -7.43 -10.39 0.53
N GLY A 62 -7.46 -11.49 1.26
CA GLY A 62 -6.43 -12.53 1.21
C GLY A 62 -6.32 -13.29 -0.10
N GLY A 63 -7.39 -13.38 -0.84
CA GLY A 63 -7.43 -14.09 -2.13
C GLY A 63 -8.50 -15.18 -2.19
N ALA A 64 -8.50 -15.95 -3.26
CA ALA A 64 -9.53 -16.90 -3.68
C ALA A 64 -10.85 -16.18 -4.03
N THR A 65 -11.95 -16.42 -3.32
CA THR A 65 -13.21 -15.69 -3.51
C THR A 65 -13.31 -14.59 -2.47
N GLU A 66 -13.75 -13.42 -2.87
CA GLU A 66 -13.97 -12.27 -2.00
C GLU A 66 -15.05 -12.57 -0.95
N ASP A 67 -14.91 -11.97 0.24
CA ASP A 67 -15.98 -11.94 1.25
C ASP A 67 -17.00 -10.84 0.91
N ASP A 68 -18.24 -11.21 0.67
CA ASP A 68 -19.31 -10.29 0.24
C ASP A 68 -19.55 -9.14 1.23
N ASN A 69 -19.39 -9.39 2.53
CA ASN A 69 -19.61 -8.35 3.54
C ASN A 69 -18.46 -7.33 3.56
N ALA A 70 -17.23 -7.79 3.36
CA ALA A 70 -16.06 -6.91 3.20
C ALA A 70 -16.17 -6.08 1.93
N MET A 71 -16.61 -6.67 0.81
CA MET A 71 -16.82 -5.96 -0.44
C MET A 71 -17.97 -4.97 -0.34
N THR A 72 -19.06 -5.33 0.37
CA THR A 72 -20.15 -4.40 0.70
C THR A 72 -19.61 -3.20 1.48
N TRP A 73 -18.82 -3.43 2.54
CA TRP A 73 -18.17 -2.37 3.28
C TRP A 73 -17.30 -1.48 2.36
N PHE A 74 -16.49 -2.07 1.48
CA PHE A 74 -15.64 -1.33 0.54
C PHE A 74 -16.45 -0.41 -0.38
N LEU A 75 -17.55 -0.91 -0.96
CA LEU A 75 -18.41 -0.13 -1.85
C LEU A 75 -19.17 0.99 -1.11
N GLU A 76 -19.60 0.74 0.12
CA GLU A 76 -20.27 1.74 0.95
C GLU A 76 -19.37 2.96 1.21
N GLN A 77 -18.03 2.77 1.36
CA GLN A 77 -17.10 3.90 1.56
C GLN A 77 -17.03 4.85 0.35
N ALA A 78 -17.44 4.42 -0.84
CA ALA A 78 -17.50 5.28 -2.03
C ALA A 78 -18.70 6.23 -2.06
N ASN A 79 -19.66 6.08 -1.11
CA ASN A 79 -20.85 6.93 -0.98
C ASN A 79 -21.65 7.08 -2.29
N GLY A 80 -21.81 5.97 -3.05
CA GLY A 80 -22.52 5.95 -4.31
C GLY A 80 -21.74 6.48 -5.52
N GLY A 81 -20.43 6.67 -5.37
CA GLY A 81 -19.52 7.15 -6.41
C GLY A 81 -19.15 6.13 -7.47
N ASP A 82 -18.10 6.43 -8.20
CA ASP A 82 -17.57 5.63 -9.31
C ASP A 82 -16.48 4.66 -8.80
N ILE A 83 -16.62 3.39 -9.12
CA ILE A 83 -15.70 2.32 -8.70
C ILE A 83 -14.77 1.98 -9.87
N LEU A 84 -13.47 2.09 -9.66
CA LEU A 84 -12.45 1.74 -10.64
C LEU A 84 -11.72 0.45 -10.23
N VAL A 85 -11.76 -0.56 -11.09
CA VAL A 85 -11.01 -1.80 -10.92
C VAL A 85 -9.79 -1.78 -11.83
N LEU A 86 -8.59 -1.88 -11.26
CA LEU A 86 -7.33 -1.92 -12.00
C LEU A 86 -6.73 -3.33 -11.98
N ARG A 87 -6.28 -3.80 -13.14
CA ARG A 87 -5.67 -5.12 -13.29
C ARG A 87 -4.78 -5.20 -14.53
N ALA A 88 -3.87 -6.19 -14.58
CA ALA A 88 -2.98 -6.43 -15.70
C ALA A 88 -3.32 -7.70 -16.50
N SER A 89 -4.41 -8.39 -16.16
CA SER A 89 -4.90 -9.58 -16.87
C SER A 89 -6.35 -9.87 -16.49
N GLY A 90 -7.05 -10.72 -17.26
CA GLY A 90 -8.44 -11.08 -17.02
C GLY A 90 -9.43 -10.15 -17.74
N SER A 91 -10.63 -9.97 -17.18
CA SER A 91 -11.73 -9.20 -17.78
C SER A 91 -12.57 -8.50 -16.70
N ASP A 92 -13.81 -8.27 -16.96
CA ASP A 92 -14.81 -7.52 -16.21
C ASP A 92 -15.52 -8.26 -15.06
N GLY A 93 -14.90 -9.31 -14.51
CA GLY A 93 -15.55 -10.15 -13.50
C GLY A 93 -16.02 -9.41 -12.23
N TYR A 94 -15.50 -8.21 -11.95
CA TYR A 94 -15.94 -7.37 -10.85
C TYR A 94 -17.13 -6.47 -11.20
N ASN A 95 -17.43 -6.24 -12.49
CA ASN A 95 -18.40 -5.24 -12.88
C ASN A 95 -19.81 -5.57 -12.36
N ASP A 96 -20.36 -6.72 -12.73
CA ASP A 96 -21.71 -7.11 -12.26
C ASP A 96 -21.69 -7.40 -10.77
N TYR A 97 -20.63 -8.00 -10.25
CA TYR A 97 -20.46 -8.30 -8.83
C TYR A 97 -20.59 -7.04 -7.96
N PHE A 98 -19.88 -5.97 -8.29
CA PHE A 98 -19.93 -4.71 -7.54
C PHE A 98 -21.14 -3.85 -7.88
N TYR A 99 -21.64 -3.90 -9.13
CA TYR A 99 -22.73 -3.03 -9.57
C TYR A 99 -24.12 -3.56 -9.17
N THR A 100 -24.31 -4.89 -9.18
CA THR A 100 -25.64 -5.51 -8.97
C THR A 100 -25.69 -6.51 -7.84
N ASP A 101 -24.71 -7.43 -7.73
CA ASP A 101 -24.87 -8.64 -6.95
C ASP A 101 -24.81 -8.38 -5.43
N LEU A 102 -23.97 -7.40 -5.02
CA LEU A 102 -23.82 -7.01 -3.61
C LEU A 102 -24.93 -6.06 -3.12
N GLY A 103 -25.74 -5.51 -4.03
CA GLY A 103 -26.89 -4.68 -3.66
C GLY A 103 -26.55 -3.29 -3.12
N VAL A 104 -25.30 -2.85 -3.18
CA VAL A 104 -24.86 -1.48 -2.87
C VAL A 104 -25.07 -0.60 -4.10
N THR A 105 -25.65 0.57 -3.91
CA THR A 105 -25.86 1.50 -5.02
C THR A 105 -24.58 2.29 -5.30
N VAL A 106 -24.01 2.13 -6.48
CA VAL A 106 -22.88 2.90 -7.00
C VAL A 106 -23.24 3.50 -8.37
N ASN A 107 -22.57 4.58 -8.80
CA ASN A 107 -22.84 5.23 -10.08
C ASN A 107 -22.37 4.37 -11.26
N SER A 108 -21.16 3.87 -11.16
CA SER A 108 -20.58 2.96 -12.17
C SER A 108 -19.52 2.04 -11.55
N VAL A 109 -19.23 0.97 -12.29
CA VAL A 109 -18.05 0.11 -12.07
C VAL A 109 -17.31 0.01 -13.40
N GLU A 110 -16.06 0.43 -13.43
CA GLU A 110 -15.23 0.31 -14.62
C GLU A 110 -13.99 -0.52 -14.34
N THR A 111 -13.82 -1.63 -15.06
CA THR A 111 -12.60 -2.41 -15.04
C THR A 111 -11.67 -2.00 -16.16
N ILE A 112 -10.43 -1.60 -15.83
CA ILE A 112 -9.36 -1.31 -16.79
C ILE A 112 -8.29 -2.38 -16.69
N VAL A 113 -8.06 -3.09 -17.80
CA VAL A 113 -7.02 -4.10 -17.95
C VAL A 113 -5.83 -3.48 -18.68
N PHE A 114 -4.69 -3.38 -18.01
CA PHE A 114 -3.44 -2.95 -18.64
C PHE A 114 -2.83 -4.11 -19.41
N ASN A 115 -2.80 -4.03 -20.72
CA ASN A 115 -2.25 -5.08 -21.57
C ASN A 115 -0.71 -5.06 -21.58
N ASP A 116 -0.11 -3.89 -21.33
CA ASP A 116 1.32 -3.68 -21.14
C ASP A 116 1.59 -2.33 -20.42
N ALA A 117 2.85 -2.06 -20.10
CA ALA A 117 3.28 -0.87 -19.36
C ALA A 117 2.99 0.46 -20.10
N THR A 118 2.81 0.46 -21.41
CA THR A 118 2.53 1.70 -22.17
C THR A 118 1.14 2.26 -21.89
N ALA A 119 0.22 1.43 -21.38
CA ALA A 119 -1.09 1.86 -20.90
C ALA A 119 -1.02 2.93 -19.80
N SER A 120 0.07 2.95 -19.04
CA SER A 120 0.28 3.94 -17.97
C SER A 120 0.40 5.38 -18.46
N SER A 121 0.56 5.61 -19.76
CA SER A 121 0.58 6.93 -20.37
C SER A 121 -0.78 7.38 -20.95
N GLU A 122 -1.83 6.56 -20.85
CA GLU A 122 -3.12 6.82 -21.46
C GLU A 122 -3.94 7.84 -20.66
N THR A 123 -4.26 8.96 -21.29
CA THR A 123 -5.04 10.04 -20.69
C THR A 123 -6.41 9.58 -20.19
N TYR A 124 -7.03 8.62 -20.88
CA TYR A 124 -8.29 8.03 -20.45
C TYR A 124 -8.18 7.37 -19.06
N ILE A 125 -7.13 6.58 -18.84
CA ILE A 125 -6.88 5.91 -17.56
C ILE A 125 -6.62 6.96 -16.46
N HIS A 126 -5.83 7.98 -16.77
CA HIS A 126 -5.57 9.08 -15.83
C HIS A 126 -6.87 9.74 -15.37
N GLN A 127 -7.75 10.09 -16.34
CA GLN A 127 -9.05 10.67 -16.04
C GLN A 127 -9.92 9.76 -15.17
N LYS A 128 -9.91 8.44 -15.41
CA LYS A 128 -10.68 7.49 -14.60
C LYS A 128 -10.18 7.38 -13.17
N ILE A 129 -8.87 7.45 -12.95
CA ILE A 129 -8.30 7.52 -11.60
C ILE A 129 -8.67 8.83 -10.91
N GLU A 130 -8.65 9.95 -11.64
CA GLU A 130 -9.04 11.26 -11.11
C GLU A 130 -10.52 11.34 -10.73
N GLN A 131 -11.38 10.53 -11.34
CA GLN A 131 -12.83 10.53 -11.13
C GLN A 131 -13.30 9.50 -10.08
N ALA A 132 -12.55 8.40 -9.87
CA ALA A 132 -12.98 7.30 -9.01
C ALA A 132 -13.06 7.68 -7.52
N GLU A 133 -14.12 7.29 -6.84
CA GLU A 133 -14.28 7.36 -5.38
C GLU A 133 -13.77 6.11 -4.67
N ALA A 134 -13.61 5.01 -5.39
CA ALA A 134 -13.00 3.79 -4.89
C ALA A 134 -12.11 3.15 -5.96
N ILE A 135 -10.95 2.62 -5.55
CA ILE A 135 -10.06 1.86 -6.44
C ILE A 135 -9.83 0.46 -5.87
N TRP A 136 -10.15 -0.56 -6.68
CA TRP A 136 -9.91 -1.96 -6.38
C TRP A 136 -8.79 -2.53 -7.24
N PHE A 137 -7.75 -3.08 -6.60
CA PHE A 137 -6.68 -3.79 -7.27
C PHE A 137 -7.00 -5.29 -7.30
N ALA A 138 -7.28 -5.80 -8.49
CA ALA A 138 -7.66 -7.21 -8.65
C ALA A 138 -6.48 -8.16 -8.37
N GLY A 139 -6.77 -9.45 -8.25
CA GLY A 139 -5.75 -10.50 -8.22
C GLY A 139 -5.02 -10.64 -9.57
N GLY A 140 -3.84 -11.24 -9.54
CA GLY A 140 -3.01 -11.43 -10.73
C GLY A 140 -1.54 -11.62 -10.38
N ASP A 141 -0.67 -10.95 -11.12
CA ASP A 141 0.77 -10.90 -10.86
C ASP A 141 1.14 -9.48 -10.40
N GLN A 142 1.54 -9.34 -9.13
CA GLN A 142 1.91 -8.04 -8.56
C GLN A 142 3.11 -7.40 -9.24
N TRP A 143 4.02 -8.18 -9.85
CA TRP A 143 5.13 -7.61 -10.59
C TRP A 143 4.67 -6.81 -11.82
N ASN A 144 3.59 -7.24 -12.47
CA ASN A 144 2.98 -6.44 -13.55
C ASN A 144 2.49 -5.09 -13.00
N TYR A 145 1.83 -5.06 -11.84
CA TYR A 145 1.36 -3.81 -11.22
C TYR A 145 2.52 -2.88 -10.90
N ILE A 146 3.55 -3.40 -10.22
CA ILE A 146 4.74 -2.64 -9.85
C ILE A 146 5.46 -2.12 -11.09
N SER A 147 5.74 -3.01 -12.07
CA SER A 147 6.52 -2.65 -13.26
C SER A 147 5.76 -1.76 -14.26
N TYR A 148 4.41 -1.77 -14.25
CA TYR A 148 3.61 -0.93 -15.14
C TYR A 148 3.30 0.43 -14.53
N TRP A 149 3.08 0.51 -13.21
CA TRP A 149 2.50 1.70 -12.58
C TRP A 149 3.51 2.52 -11.78
N ARG A 150 4.50 1.89 -11.14
CA ARG A 150 5.48 2.61 -10.29
C ARG A 150 6.33 3.59 -11.09
N ASN A 151 6.53 4.79 -10.53
CA ASN A 151 7.21 5.92 -11.17
C ASN A 151 6.56 6.38 -12.48
N THR A 152 5.23 6.26 -12.59
CA THR A 152 4.45 6.75 -13.71
C THR A 152 3.37 7.74 -13.23
N ALA A 153 2.52 8.23 -14.13
CA ALA A 153 1.37 9.04 -13.72
C ALA A 153 0.34 8.22 -12.90
N ILE A 154 0.31 6.89 -13.05
CA ILE A 154 -0.67 6.03 -12.38
C ILE A 154 -0.48 6.07 -10.85
N ASP A 155 0.72 5.77 -10.34
CA ASP A 155 0.97 5.80 -8.90
C ASP A 155 0.79 7.21 -8.32
N SER A 156 1.24 8.22 -9.02
CA SER A 156 1.10 9.61 -8.60
C SER A 156 -0.36 10.02 -8.47
N LEU A 157 -1.21 9.70 -9.46
CA LEU A 157 -2.64 10.01 -9.46
C LEU A 157 -3.40 9.23 -8.38
N ILE A 158 -3.06 7.96 -8.17
CA ILE A 158 -3.65 7.16 -7.08
C ILE A 158 -3.29 7.77 -5.73
N ASN A 159 -2.02 8.12 -5.51
CA ASN A 159 -1.56 8.74 -4.27
C ASN A 159 -2.23 10.10 -4.01
N ILE A 160 -2.42 10.92 -5.05
CA ILE A 160 -3.20 12.18 -4.93
C ILE A 160 -4.65 11.89 -4.56
N ALA A 161 -5.29 10.91 -5.19
CA ALA A 161 -6.67 10.53 -4.90
C ALA A 161 -6.84 10.06 -3.44
N ILE A 162 -5.91 9.25 -2.93
CA ILE A 162 -5.88 8.81 -1.53
C ILE A 162 -5.68 10.00 -0.60
N ALA A 163 -4.69 10.84 -0.86
CA ALA A 163 -4.30 11.93 0.05
C ALA A 163 -5.32 13.07 0.09
N GLU A 164 -5.82 13.49 -1.06
CA GLU A 164 -6.65 14.71 -1.18
C GLU A 164 -8.15 14.41 -1.19
N ARG A 165 -8.59 13.40 -1.94
CA ARG A 165 -10.00 13.03 -2.06
C ARG A 165 -10.47 12.01 -1.05
N LYS A 166 -9.52 11.37 -0.31
CA LYS A 166 -9.82 10.35 0.70
C LYS A 166 -10.59 9.15 0.14
N ILE A 167 -10.28 8.75 -1.08
CA ILE A 167 -10.91 7.59 -1.68
C ILE A 167 -10.63 6.32 -0.85
N VAL A 168 -11.53 5.34 -0.93
CA VAL A 168 -11.24 4.01 -0.41
C VAL A 168 -10.41 3.23 -1.42
N VAL A 169 -9.40 2.52 -0.94
CA VAL A 169 -8.60 1.61 -1.77
C VAL A 169 -8.67 0.20 -1.22
N GLY A 170 -8.58 -0.78 -2.10
CA GLY A 170 -8.53 -2.17 -1.66
C GLY A 170 -7.97 -3.07 -2.74
N GLY A 171 -7.66 -4.30 -2.36
CA GLY A 171 -7.19 -5.28 -3.33
C GLY A 171 -7.17 -6.69 -2.78
N THR A 172 -7.20 -7.64 -3.71
CA THR A 172 -7.17 -9.07 -3.41
C THR A 172 -5.88 -9.71 -3.92
N SER A 173 -5.32 -10.68 -3.19
CA SER A 173 -4.15 -11.44 -3.64
C SER A 173 -3.00 -10.51 -4.05
N ALA A 174 -2.60 -10.51 -5.33
CA ALA A 174 -1.59 -9.59 -5.86
C ALA A 174 -1.93 -8.11 -5.62
N GLY A 175 -3.22 -7.73 -5.66
CA GLY A 175 -3.69 -6.39 -5.35
C GLY A 175 -3.52 -6.02 -3.88
N MET A 176 -3.74 -6.96 -2.94
CA MET A 176 -3.42 -6.76 -1.53
C MET A 176 -1.91 -6.66 -1.31
N ALA A 177 -1.12 -7.47 -2.03
CA ALA A 177 0.33 -7.55 -1.84
C ALA A 177 1.07 -6.24 -2.14
N ILE A 178 0.46 -5.30 -2.88
CA ILE A 178 1.05 -3.99 -3.22
C ILE A 178 0.58 -2.84 -2.32
N LEU A 179 -0.28 -3.09 -1.33
CA LEU A 179 -0.87 -2.03 -0.49
C LEU A 179 -0.05 -1.71 0.77
N GLY A 180 0.94 -2.50 1.13
CA GLY A 180 1.90 -2.16 2.18
C GLY A 180 2.94 -1.16 1.70
N GLU A 181 3.51 -0.36 2.61
CA GLU A 181 4.67 0.49 2.27
C GLU A 181 5.85 -0.35 1.79
N VAL A 182 6.03 -1.52 2.38
CA VAL A 182 6.95 -2.54 1.89
C VAL A 182 6.13 -3.65 1.23
N TYR A 183 6.59 -4.13 0.09
CA TYR A 183 5.86 -5.13 -0.67
C TYR A 183 6.78 -6.23 -1.22
N PHE A 184 6.26 -7.46 -1.25
CA PHE A 184 6.90 -8.58 -1.94
C PHE A 184 6.70 -8.40 -3.44
N THR A 185 7.79 -8.14 -4.19
CA THR A 185 7.72 -7.78 -5.62
C THR A 185 7.33 -8.94 -6.53
N ALA A 186 7.69 -10.15 -6.15
CA ALA A 186 7.60 -11.36 -6.99
C ALA A 186 8.27 -11.23 -8.38
N GLU A 187 9.16 -10.24 -8.60
CA GLU A 187 9.85 -10.01 -9.89
C GLU A 187 10.63 -11.23 -10.39
N ASN A 188 11.11 -12.06 -9.49
CA ASN A 188 11.81 -13.31 -9.78
C ASN A 188 10.93 -14.56 -9.52
N GLY A 189 9.60 -14.37 -9.46
CA GLY A 189 8.63 -15.39 -9.13
C GLY A 189 8.35 -15.53 -7.64
N THR A 190 7.47 -16.48 -7.29
CA THR A 190 7.06 -16.72 -5.90
C THR A 190 8.13 -17.46 -5.10
N ILE A 191 8.05 -17.36 -3.75
CA ILE A 191 8.91 -18.09 -2.83
C ILE A 191 8.07 -18.85 -1.80
N THR A 192 8.49 -20.06 -1.44
CA THR A 192 7.91 -20.81 -0.32
C THR A 192 8.54 -20.43 1.02
N SER A 193 7.82 -20.65 2.14
CA SER A 193 8.36 -20.46 3.48
C SER A 193 9.65 -21.25 3.70
N ALA A 194 9.69 -22.51 3.29
CA ALA A 194 10.88 -23.35 3.45
C ALA A 194 12.11 -22.79 2.71
N THR A 195 11.94 -22.30 1.48
CA THR A 195 13.03 -21.69 0.71
C THR A 195 13.51 -20.39 1.37
N ALA A 196 12.57 -19.51 1.75
CA ALA A 196 12.88 -18.24 2.39
C ALA A 196 13.62 -18.45 3.72
N LEU A 197 13.12 -19.32 4.58
CA LEU A 197 13.74 -19.63 5.87
C LEU A 197 15.13 -20.24 5.76
N SER A 198 15.38 -21.06 4.73
CA SER A 198 16.71 -21.67 4.48
C SER A 198 17.71 -20.68 3.88
N ASN A 199 17.23 -19.65 3.17
CA ASN A 199 18.04 -18.61 2.54
C ASN A 199 17.25 -17.30 2.41
N PRO A 200 17.31 -16.40 3.41
CA PRO A 200 16.62 -15.11 3.40
C PRO A 200 16.93 -14.23 2.19
N TYR A 201 18.08 -14.44 1.55
CA TYR A 201 18.52 -13.72 0.35
C TYR A 201 18.44 -14.58 -0.92
N ALA A 202 17.54 -15.58 -0.97
CA ALA A 202 17.21 -16.26 -2.24
C ALA A 202 16.75 -15.21 -3.27
N THR A 203 17.08 -15.42 -4.54
CA THR A 203 16.74 -14.49 -5.62
C THR A 203 15.24 -14.22 -5.75
N THR A 204 14.41 -15.17 -5.31
CA THR A 204 12.96 -15.05 -5.26
C THR A 204 12.42 -14.37 -3.98
N ALA A 205 13.28 -14.08 -2.97
CA ALA A 205 12.88 -13.39 -1.74
C ALA A 205 13.01 -11.86 -1.90
N THR A 206 12.40 -11.29 -2.94
CA THR A 206 12.53 -9.87 -3.29
C THR A 206 11.45 -9.03 -2.61
N ILE A 207 11.86 -8.11 -1.77
CA ILE A 207 11.00 -7.06 -1.22
C ILE A 207 11.54 -5.70 -1.65
N ASP A 208 10.65 -4.71 -1.75
CA ASP A 208 11.01 -3.34 -2.06
C ASP A 208 10.19 -2.38 -1.16
N SER A 209 10.76 -1.23 -0.85
CA SER A 209 10.15 -0.15 -0.07
C SER A 209 10.20 1.18 -0.84
N ALA A 210 10.46 1.13 -2.15
CA ALA A 210 10.49 2.33 -2.97
C ALA A 210 9.09 2.93 -3.07
N ASP A 211 9.04 4.26 -3.16
CA ASP A 211 7.81 5.04 -3.31
C ASP A 211 6.91 4.45 -4.41
N PHE A 212 5.78 3.86 -3.98
CA PHE A 212 4.77 3.32 -4.88
C PHE A 212 3.39 3.79 -4.43
N LEU A 213 2.70 3.10 -3.52
CA LEU A 213 1.41 3.51 -3.01
C LEU A 213 1.50 3.96 -1.55
N ASN A 214 1.02 5.17 -1.26
CA ASN A 214 1.00 5.74 0.09
C ASN A 214 -0.38 5.52 0.73
N VAL A 215 -0.61 4.30 1.16
CA VAL A 215 -1.89 3.86 1.72
C VAL A 215 -1.94 4.17 3.22
N PRO A 216 -3.02 4.81 3.72
CA PRO A 216 -3.15 5.14 5.14
C PRO A 216 -3.03 3.91 6.04
N PHE A 217 -2.36 4.05 7.19
CA PHE A 217 -2.10 2.98 8.16
C PHE A 217 -1.22 1.83 7.67
N MET A 218 -0.61 1.94 6.47
CA MET A 218 0.27 0.90 5.92
C MET A 218 1.76 1.23 6.05
N GLU A 219 2.13 2.25 6.81
CA GLU A 219 3.51 2.64 7.07
C GLU A 219 4.27 1.54 7.83
N ASN A 220 5.48 1.21 7.38
CA ASN A 220 6.31 0.12 7.89
C ASN A 220 5.64 -1.26 7.86
N ILE A 221 4.61 -1.45 7.03
CA ILE A 221 3.89 -2.71 6.91
C ILE A 221 4.25 -3.41 5.61
N ILE A 222 4.46 -4.71 5.70
CA ILE A 222 4.42 -5.63 4.58
C ILE A 222 3.16 -6.50 4.68
N THR A 223 2.43 -6.64 3.57
CA THR A 223 1.25 -7.51 3.51
C THR A 223 1.59 -8.87 2.90
N ASP A 224 0.90 -9.94 3.32
CA ASP A 224 0.98 -11.25 2.66
C ASP A 224 -0.43 -11.87 2.53
N THR A 225 -0.62 -12.67 1.50
CA THR A 225 -1.94 -13.14 1.00
C THR A 225 -1.92 -14.65 0.82
N HIS A 226 -3.09 -15.31 0.63
CA HIS A 226 -3.18 -16.78 0.55
C HIS A 226 -2.35 -17.44 1.65
N TYR A 227 -2.53 -16.98 2.89
CA TYR A 227 -1.53 -17.16 3.93
C TYR A 227 -1.41 -18.59 4.45
N ASP A 228 -2.44 -19.37 4.28
CA ASP A 228 -2.55 -20.78 4.63
C ASP A 228 -2.28 -21.74 3.47
N ASN A 229 -2.39 -21.29 2.23
CA ASN A 229 -2.38 -22.16 1.04
C ASN A 229 -1.37 -21.72 -0.06
N PRO A 230 -0.10 -22.19 0.01
CA PRO A 230 0.56 -22.93 1.11
C PRO A 230 0.91 -22.01 2.30
N ASP A 231 1.28 -22.58 3.44
CA ASP A 231 1.71 -21.82 4.62
C ASP A 231 2.80 -20.79 4.27
N ARG A 232 2.48 -19.51 4.40
CA ARG A 232 3.36 -18.38 4.06
C ARG A 232 3.97 -17.66 5.27
N ARG A 233 3.67 -18.11 6.50
CA ARG A 233 4.16 -17.49 7.73
C ARG A 233 5.68 -17.36 7.76
N GLY A 234 6.38 -18.42 7.37
CA GLY A 234 7.85 -18.41 7.36
C GLY A 234 8.46 -17.40 6.38
N ARG A 235 7.90 -17.24 5.15
CA ARG A 235 8.40 -16.24 4.20
C ARG A 235 8.12 -14.82 4.69
N HIS A 236 6.96 -14.59 5.31
CA HIS A 236 6.58 -13.29 5.84
C HIS A 236 7.54 -12.86 6.97
N VAL A 237 7.89 -13.78 7.89
CA VAL A 237 8.90 -13.52 8.91
C VAL A 237 10.26 -13.17 8.29
N VAL A 238 10.65 -13.84 7.20
CA VAL A 238 11.89 -13.50 6.48
C VAL A 238 11.81 -12.09 5.87
N PHE A 239 10.68 -11.73 5.29
CA PHE A 239 10.51 -10.37 4.75
C PHE A 239 10.61 -9.30 5.84
N MET A 240 9.97 -9.52 7.00
CA MET A 240 10.07 -8.62 8.15
C MET A 240 11.50 -8.53 8.69
N ALA A 241 12.23 -9.64 8.78
CA ALA A 241 13.63 -9.64 9.17
C ALA A 241 14.50 -8.80 8.22
N LYS A 242 14.22 -8.87 6.91
CA LYS A 242 14.91 -8.06 5.89
C LYS A 242 14.52 -6.57 5.97
N MET A 243 13.27 -6.24 6.32
CA MET A 243 12.87 -4.84 6.54
C MET A 243 13.74 -4.19 7.61
N LEU A 244 13.90 -4.87 8.73
CA LEU A 244 14.73 -4.38 9.83
C LEU A 244 16.21 -4.27 9.43
N GLN A 245 16.74 -5.27 8.72
CA GLN A 245 18.17 -5.34 8.44
C GLN A 245 18.60 -4.48 7.25
N ASN A 246 17.76 -4.35 6.21
CA ASN A 246 18.14 -3.70 4.95
C ASN A 246 17.62 -2.27 4.82
N TYR A 247 16.51 -1.95 5.50
CA TYR A 247 15.83 -0.65 5.36
C TYR A 247 15.81 0.15 6.67
N ASP A 248 16.31 -0.42 7.77
CA ASP A 248 16.26 0.18 9.12
C ASP A 248 14.82 0.55 9.55
N MET A 249 13.84 -0.26 9.09
CA MET A 249 12.42 -0.10 9.38
C MET A 249 12.00 -1.05 10.48
N MET A 250 11.27 -0.56 11.50
CA MET A 250 10.62 -1.43 12.50
C MET A 250 9.41 -2.11 11.85
N PRO A 251 9.51 -3.42 11.53
CA PRO A 251 8.53 -4.05 10.66
C PRO A 251 7.23 -4.38 11.38
N HIS A 252 6.13 -4.18 10.65
CA HIS A 252 4.83 -4.77 10.94
C HIS A 252 4.38 -5.64 9.77
N GLY A 253 3.51 -6.60 10.05
CA GLY A 253 2.91 -7.46 9.03
C GLY A 253 1.40 -7.54 9.18
N ILE A 254 0.69 -7.51 8.05
CA ILE A 254 -0.73 -7.86 7.98
C ILE A 254 -0.86 -8.97 6.94
N ALA A 255 -1.48 -10.08 7.33
CA ALA A 255 -1.69 -11.19 6.42
C ALA A 255 -3.11 -11.73 6.53
N CYS A 256 -3.65 -12.17 5.39
CA CYS A 256 -4.96 -12.78 5.30
C CYS A 256 -4.87 -14.16 4.65
N GLU A 257 -5.51 -15.15 5.27
CA GLU A 257 -5.81 -16.43 4.64
C GLU A 257 -6.80 -16.23 3.48
N GLU A 258 -7.01 -17.26 2.68
CA GLU A 258 -8.03 -17.22 1.63
C GLU A 258 -9.43 -16.97 2.26
N TYR A 259 -10.32 -16.29 1.55
CA TYR A 259 -11.70 -15.94 1.96
C TYR A 259 -11.83 -14.97 3.14
N VAL A 260 -10.73 -14.36 3.62
CA VAL A 260 -10.72 -13.38 4.72
C VAL A 260 -10.29 -12.03 4.22
N ALA A 261 -10.94 -10.99 4.73
CA ALA A 261 -10.57 -9.60 4.48
C ALA A 261 -10.37 -8.82 5.78
N VAL A 262 -9.44 -7.88 5.74
CA VAL A 262 -9.22 -6.86 6.76
C VAL A 262 -9.63 -5.51 6.20
N CYS A 263 -10.67 -4.91 6.78
CA CYS A 263 -11.15 -3.57 6.43
C CYS A 263 -10.71 -2.56 7.49
N VAL A 264 -9.86 -1.63 7.12
CA VAL A 264 -9.31 -0.59 8.01
C VAL A 264 -10.07 0.71 7.77
N ASP A 265 -10.74 1.21 8.80
CA ASP A 265 -11.42 2.50 8.73
C ASP A 265 -10.46 3.68 8.92
N THR A 266 -10.96 4.90 8.75
CA THR A 266 -10.16 6.13 8.90
C THR A 266 -9.74 6.43 10.34
N LEU A 267 -10.18 5.64 11.30
CA LEU A 267 -9.73 5.68 12.69
C LEU A 267 -8.63 4.66 12.99
N GLY A 268 -8.22 3.85 12.00
CA GLY A 268 -7.21 2.82 12.16
C GLY A 268 -7.72 1.54 12.82
N ILE A 269 -9.04 1.32 12.85
CA ILE A 269 -9.62 0.07 13.36
C ILE A 269 -9.75 -0.91 12.20
N ALA A 270 -9.01 -1.99 12.28
CA ALA A 270 -8.96 -3.08 11.30
C ALA A 270 -9.99 -4.16 11.66
N ARG A 271 -11.15 -4.15 11.01
CA ARG A 271 -12.20 -5.17 11.18
C ARG A 271 -11.95 -6.35 10.27
N VAL A 272 -12.15 -7.56 10.80
CA VAL A 272 -11.87 -8.80 10.08
C VAL A 272 -13.17 -9.47 9.65
N TYR A 273 -13.35 -9.58 8.34
CA TYR A 273 -14.51 -10.20 7.70
C TYR A 273 -14.16 -11.60 7.20
N GLY A 274 -15.13 -12.51 7.28
CA GLY A 274 -15.00 -13.91 6.87
C GLY A 274 -16.10 -14.78 7.41
N GLY A 275 -16.04 -16.08 7.16
CA GLY A 275 -17.12 -17.03 7.39
C GLY A 275 -17.18 -17.68 8.77
N TYR A 276 -16.41 -17.23 9.76
CA TYR A 276 -16.44 -17.83 11.11
C TYR A 276 -17.84 -17.69 11.77
N PRO A 277 -18.37 -18.71 12.47
CA PRO A 277 -17.71 -19.97 12.86
C PRO A 277 -17.87 -21.14 11.86
N THR A 278 -18.45 -20.91 10.68
CA THR A 278 -18.64 -21.96 9.68
C THR A 278 -17.30 -22.36 9.06
N TYR A 279 -16.43 -21.39 8.85
CA TYR A 279 -15.08 -21.53 8.32
C TYR A 279 -14.09 -20.93 9.32
N ASP A 280 -12.88 -21.47 9.40
CA ASP A 280 -11.85 -21.11 10.39
C ASP A 280 -10.69 -20.35 9.70
N GLU A 281 -11.01 -19.43 8.79
CA GLU A 281 -10.05 -18.59 8.12
C GLU A 281 -9.73 -17.35 8.97
N GLN A 282 -8.48 -16.88 8.87
CA GLN A 282 -7.89 -15.96 9.82
C GLN A 282 -7.10 -14.84 9.15
N ALA A 283 -7.03 -13.72 9.87
CA ALA A 283 -6.07 -12.66 9.63
C ALA A 283 -5.02 -12.60 10.75
N TYR A 284 -3.87 -12.05 10.42
CA TYR A 284 -2.71 -11.96 11.32
C TYR A 284 -2.16 -10.54 11.34
N PHE A 285 -1.98 -9.99 12.54
CA PHE A 285 -1.32 -8.72 12.78
C PHE A 285 -0.03 -9.00 13.52
N ILE A 286 1.11 -8.71 12.88
CA ILE A 286 2.43 -9.16 13.29
C ILE A 286 3.29 -7.94 13.59
N ARG A 287 3.94 -7.93 14.74
CA ARG A 287 4.89 -6.88 15.12
C ARG A 287 6.10 -7.47 15.82
N VAL A 288 7.19 -6.71 15.85
CA VAL A 288 8.28 -7.02 16.78
C VAL A 288 7.76 -6.92 18.21
N ASN A 289 8.13 -7.86 19.06
CA ASN A 289 7.67 -7.91 20.44
C ASN A 289 8.22 -6.69 21.23
N CYS A 290 7.32 -5.84 21.67
CA CYS A 290 7.66 -4.64 22.43
C CYS A 290 8.17 -4.89 23.84
N GLU A 291 7.98 -6.10 24.38
CA GLU A 291 8.47 -6.49 25.70
C GLU A 291 9.96 -6.83 25.71
N LEU A 292 10.62 -6.80 24.55
CA LEU A 292 12.07 -7.05 24.42
C LEU A 292 12.94 -5.90 24.94
N ASN A 293 12.42 -5.04 25.77
CA ASN A 293 13.05 -3.88 26.40
C ASN A 293 14.58 -3.84 26.27
N ASP A 294 15.15 -2.74 25.76
CA ASP A 294 16.60 -2.51 25.59
C ASP A 294 17.35 -3.49 24.66
N ILE A 295 16.67 -4.46 24.06
CA ILE A 295 17.25 -5.38 23.09
C ILE A 295 16.97 -4.86 21.68
N VAL A 296 18.02 -4.61 20.91
CA VAL A 296 17.89 -4.34 19.49
C VAL A 296 17.33 -5.61 18.82
N PRO A 297 16.13 -5.57 18.23
CA PRO A 297 15.44 -6.78 17.79
C PRO A 297 15.96 -7.34 16.44
N THR A 298 17.23 -7.07 16.10
CA THR A 298 17.83 -7.56 14.86
C THR A 298 17.94 -9.09 14.87
N PRO A 299 17.74 -9.76 13.73
CA PRO A 299 17.96 -11.19 13.63
C PRO A 299 19.37 -11.58 14.03
N GLU A 300 19.52 -12.65 14.81
CA GLU A 300 20.82 -13.21 15.19
C GLU A 300 21.60 -13.71 13.96
N VAL A 301 20.88 -14.24 12.95
CA VAL A 301 21.43 -14.65 11.66
C VAL A 301 20.42 -14.36 10.55
N CYS A 302 20.75 -13.42 9.66
CA CYS A 302 20.01 -13.18 8.43
C CYS A 302 21.03 -12.89 7.31
N ALA A 303 21.51 -13.93 6.64
CA ALA A 303 22.55 -13.83 5.63
C ALA A 303 22.26 -14.76 4.42
N ALA A 304 22.89 -14.44 3.29
CA ALA A 304 22.74 -15.24 2.08
C ALA A 304 23.23 -16.69 2.29
N SER A 305 22.48 -17.63 1.79
CA SER A 305 22.77 -19.07 1.84
C SER A 305 22.95 -19.62 3.28
N THR A 306 22.34 -18.95 4.26
CA THR A 306 22.36 -19.35 5.67
C THR A 306 20.92 -19.34 6.19
N PRO A 307 20.48 -20.39 6.90
CA PRO A 307 19.14 -20.40 7.48
C PRO A 307 18.93 -19.25 8.47
N LEU A 308 17.75 -18.63 8.41
CA LEU A 308 17.37 -17.55 9.32
C LEU A 308 17.39 -18.03 10.78
N THR A 309 17.96 -17.22 11.66
CA THR A 309 17.71 -17.28 13.10
C THR A 309 17.27 -15.90 13.56
N TRP A 310 16.04 -15.82 14.04
CA TRP A 310 15.42 -14.63 14.62
C TRP A 310 14.51 -15.09 15.76
N SER A 311 15.10 -15.28 16.91
CA SER A 311 14.43 -15.93 18.05
C SER A 311 14.29 -15.00 19.26
N ILE A 312 15.39 -14.41 19.70
CA ILE A 312 15.48 -13.52 20.87
C ILE A 312 14.67 -14.11 22.05
N GLY A 313 15.08 -15.29 22.49
CA GLY A 313 14.42 -15.99 23.58
C GLY A 313 13.05 -16.56 23.24
N GLU A 314 12.85 -17.01 22.00
CA GLU A 314 11.61 -17.63 21.50
C GLU A 314 10.40 -16.70 21.51
N SER A 315 10.61 -15.37 21.42
CA SER A 315 9.55 -14.39 21.59
C SER A 315 9.71 -13.11 20.74
N VAL A 316 10.48 -13.17 19.65
CA VAL A 316 10.87 -11.99 18.89
C VAL A 316 9.68 -11.27 18.24
N LEU A 317 8.64 -11.99 17.83
CA LEU A 317 7.42 -11.41 17.25
C LEU A 317 6.22 -11.67 18.15
N SER A 318 5.41 -10.63 18.37
CA SER A 318 4.07 -10.73 18.92
C SER A 318 3.06 -10.69 17.78
N VAL A 319 2.17 -11.68 17.76
CA VAL A 319 1.20 -11.87 16.68
C VAL A 319 -0.19 -11.96 17.26
N TYR A 320 -1.10 -11.12 16.77
CA TYR A 320 -2.53 -11.24 17.03
C TYR A 320 -3.18 -11.96 15.86
N LYS A 321 -3.68 -13.16 16.12
CA LYS A 321 -4.34 -14.04 15.16
C LYS A 321 -5.83 -14.00 15.41
N VAL A 322 -6.66 -13.77 14.40
CA VAL A 322 -8.08 -13.51 14.59
C VAL A 322 -8.93 -14.00 13.42
N ASN A 323 -10.05 -14.64 13.71
CA ASN A 323 -11.00 -15.12 12.70
C ASN A 323 -11.81 -13.99 12.07
N GLY A 324 -12.07 -14.10 10.77
CA GLY A 324 -13.01 -13.25 10.05
C GLY A 324 -14.47 -13.61 10.35
N THR A 325 -15.28 -12.62 10.74
CA THR A 325 -16.71 -12.79 11.01
C THR A 325 -17.57 -12.10 9.97
N LEU A 326 -18.81 -12.57 9.76
CA LEU A 326 -19.74 -11.99 8.78
C LEU A 326 -20.03 -10.50 8.99
N THR A 327 -19.83 -9.97 10.19
CA THR A 327 -20.16 -8.58 10.54
C THR A 327 -18.93 -7.72 10.84
N GLY A 328 -17.73 -8.25 10.67
CA GLY A 328 -16.51 -7.56 11.10
C GLY A 328 -16.49 -7.26 12.61
N ALA A 329 -17.13 -8.14 13.43
CA ALA A 329 -17.17 -7.95 14.88
C ALA A 329 -15.79 -8.10 15.54
N ASN A 330 -14.97 -8.97 14.98
CA ASN A 330 -13.58 -9.12 15.39
C ASN A 330 -12.72 -8.01 14.77
N TYR A 331 -11.78 -7.47 15.53
CA TYR A 331 -10.99 -6.34 15.09
C TYR A 331 -9.59 -6.28 15.72
N PHE A 332 -8.74 -5.46 15.15
CA PHE A 332 -7.45 -5.04 15.70
C PHE A 332 -7.26 -3.53 15.54
N ASP A 333 -6.59 -2.89 16.50
CA ASP A 333 -6.32 -1.45 16.50
C ASP A 333 -4.89 -1.19 16.00
N LEU A 334 -4.78 -0.63 14.80
CA LEU A 334 -3.49 -0.30 14.17
C LEU A 334 -2.81 0.93 14.78
N ASN A 335 -3.51 1.74 15.56
CA ASN A 335 -2.86 2.88 16.24
C ASN A 335 -1.99 2.41 17.41
N THR A 336 -2.42 1.37 18.08
CA THR A 336 -1.72 0.85 19.27
C THR A 336 -0.89 -0.40 18.98
N TRP A 337 -1.29 -1.18 18.00
CA TRP A 337 -0.74 -2.52 17.71
C TRP A 337 -0.75 -3.45 18.92
N GLN A 338 -1.67 -3.22 19.85
CA GLN A 338 -1.79 -3.97 21.11
C GLN A 338 -3.22 -4.41 21.41
N THR A 339 -4.21 -3.70 20.89
CA THR A 339 -5.60 -3.91 21.25
C THR A 339 -6.36 -4.59 20.13
N GLY A 340 -7.08 -5.66 20.46
CA GLY A 340 -7.96 -6.37 19.54
C GLY A 340 -9.05 -7.13 20.30
N ALA A 341 -10.05 -7.61 19.57
CA ALA A 341 -11.12 -8.46 20.12
C ALA A 341 -11.40 -9.64 19.19
N GLY A 342 -11.69 -10.79 19.79
CA GLY A 342 -12.07 -12.02 19.10
C GLY A 342 -10.93 -12.91 18.61
N GLY A 343 -9.68 -12.56 18.92
CA GLY A 343 -8.49 -13.31 18.52
C GLY A 343 -7.64 -13.80 19.70
N GLU A 344 -6.49 -14.33 19.38
CA GLU A 344 -5.52 -14.82 20.36
C GLU A 344 -4.11 -14.27 20.06
N TRP A 345 -3.28 -14.14 21.10
CA TRP A 345 -1.91 -13.72 20.97
C TRP A 345 -0.96 -14.91 20.88
N GLN A 346 0.05 -14.79 20.03
CA GLN A 346 1.12 -15.77 19.86
C GLN A 346 2.49 -15.06 19.83
N HIS A 347 3.53 -15.77 20.27
CA HIS A 347 4.90 -15.45 19.90
C HIS A 347 5.29 -16.29 18.68
N TRP A 348 5.95 -15.64 17.73
CA TRP A 348 6.56 -16.30 16.59
C TRP A 348 8.06 -16.08 16.62
N TYR A 349 8.82 -17.11 16.24
CA TYR A 349 10.27 -17.06 16.16
C TYR A 349 10.80 -18.09 15.17
N VAL A 350 12.07 -17.92 14.78
CA VAL A 350 12.77 -18.82 13.86
C VAL A 350 14.14 -19.17 14.44
N GLU A 351 14.46 -20.47 14.52
CA GLU A 351 15.77 -20.97 14.87
C GLU A 351 16.33 -21.88 13.79
N GLY A 352 17.48 -21.55 13.21
CA GLY A 352 18.15 -22.36 12.19
C GLY A 352 17.25 -22.68 10.99
N GLY A 353 16.37 -21.77 10.61
CA GLY A 353 15.41 -21.95 9.52
C GLY A 353 14.13 -22.72 9.91
N VAL A 354 13.93 -23.02 11.17
CA VAL A 354 12.71 -23.67 11.68
C VAL A 354 11.80 -22.61 12.30
N PHE A 355 10.63 -22.41 11.69
CA PHE A 355 9.59 -21.52 12.20
C PHE A 355 8.81 -22.19 13.33
N SER A 356 8.56 -21.47 14.41
CA SER A 356 7.85 -21.93 15.60
C SER A 356 6.89 -20.87 16.13
N THR A 357 5.84 -21.35 16.83
CA THR A 357 4.82 -20.49 17.44
C THR A 357 4.53 -20.95 18.86
N ALA A 358 4.21 -20.03 19.76
CA ALA A 358 3.76 -20.32 21.12
C ALA A 358 2.60 -19.38 21.48
N VAL A 359 1.53 -19.91 22.08
CA VAL A 359 0.42 -19.11 22.60
C VAL A 359 0.93 -18.24 23.75
N THR A 360 0.52 -16.99 23.78
CA THR A 360 0.88 -16.02 24.82
C THR A 360 -0.31 -15.16 25.21
N THR A 361 -0.12 -14.27 26.16
CA THR A 361 -1.09 -13.22 26.51
C THR A 361 -0.84 -11.95 25.70
N GLN A 362 -1.79 -11.03 25.75
CA GLN A 362 -1.60 -9.69 25.19
C GLN A 362 -0.31 -9.08 25.71
N PRO A 363 0.57 -8.60 24.81
CA PRO A 363 1.83 -7.98 25.22
C PRO A 363 1.55 -6.70 26.02
N ASN A 364 2.25 -6.54 27.12
CA ASN A 364 2.19 -5.33 27.94
C ASN A 364 3.26 -4.35 27.45
N CYS A 365 3.05 -3.81 26.26
CA CYS A 365 3.88 -2.71 25.80
C CYS A 365 3.49 -1.51 26.65
N SER A 366 4.26 -1.19 27.67
CA SER A 366 4.13 0.12 28.26
C SER A 366 4.19 1.11 27.09
N VAL A 367 3.09 1.81 26.84
CA VAL A 367 3.14 3.08 26.13
C VAL A 367 3.86 3.99 27.11
N SER A 368 5.16 3.77 27.31
CA SER A 368 5.98 4.82 27.82
C SER A 368 5.85 5.89 26.73
N LEU A 369 5.44 7.06 27.12
CA LEU A 369 5.72 8.28 26.36
C LEU A 369 7.25 8.49 26.32
N ASP A 370 8.00 7.47 26.63
CA ASP A 370 9.42 7.35 26.54
C ASP A 370 9.75 6.93 25.12
N GLU A 371 9.87 7.99 24.29
CA GLU A 371 10.94 8.12 23.34
C GLU A 371 11.18 6.88 22.45
N PHE A 372 10.70 6.98 21.19
CA PHE A 372 11.57 6.51 20.10
C PHE A 372 13.01 6.80 20.53
N PRO A 373 13.97 5.86 20.40
CA PRO A 373 15.35 6.17 20.71
C PRO A 373 15.67 7.46 19.96
N GLN A 374 15.89 8.54 20.72
CA GLN A 374 16.16 9.89 20.18
C GLN A 374 17.40 9.92 19.28
N ASN A 375 18.07 8.80 19.14
CA ASN A 375 19.34 8.65 18.47
C ASN A 375 19.25 8.25 16.99
N ALA A 376 18.06 7.99 16.43
CA ALA A 376 17.94 7.64 15.00
C ALA A 376 18.12 8.86 14.07
N PHE A 377 18.04 10.09 14.59
CA PHE A 377 17.99 11.30 13.76
C PHE A 377 19.07 12.35 14.05
N GLY A 378 20.09 12.00 14.79
CA GLY A 378 21.25 12.88 14.97
C GLY A 378 21.04 14.08 15.89
N ILE A 379 19.92 14.20 16.63
CA ILE A 379 19.71 15.22 17.67
C ILE A 379 19.01 14.65 18.93
N SER A 380 19.30 15.27 20.06
CA SER A 380 18.58 15.08 21.33
C SER A 380 17.83 16.37 21.69
N ILE A 381 16.58 16.25 22.21
CA ILE A 381 15.79 17.39 22.67
C ILE A 381 15.35 17.22 24.11
N TYR A 382 15.49 18.26 24.95
CA TYR A 382 15.06 18.23 26.35
C TYR A 382 14.82 19.64 26.93
N PRO A 383 13.96 19.78 27.96
CA PRO A 383 13.00 18.77 28.43
C PRO A 383 11.86 18.59 27.44
N ASN A 384 11.35 17.37 27.32
CA ASN A 384 10.15 17.05 26.56
C ASN A 384 9.25 16.16 27.45
N PRO A 385 8.07 16.62 27.91
CA PRO A 385 7.43 17.91 27.62
C PRO A 385 8.16 19.14 28.17
N THR A 386 8.03 20.26 27.46
CA THR A 386 8.61 21.57 27.83
C THR A 386 7.55 22.57 28.28
N ASN A 387 7.96 23.56 29.06
CA ASN A 387 7.07 24.69 29.49
C ASN A 387 7.56 26.03 28.97
N LEU A 388 8.87 26.26 28.99
CA LEU A 388 9.47 27.56 28.69
C LEU A 388 10.55 27.47 27.59
N ASN A 389 11.35 26.43 27.64
CA ASN A 389 12.51 26.30 26.75
C ASN A 389 12.73 24.84 26.35
N LEU A 390 13.14 24.63 25.12
CA LEU A 390 13.57 23.34 24.59
C LEU A 390 15.03 23.44 24.18
N SER A 391 15.90 22.61 24.77
CA SER A 391 17.30 22.44 24.35
C SER A 391 17.35 21.40 23.25
N ILE A 392 18.15 21.66 22.23
CA ILE A 392 18.38 20.80 21.06
C ILE A 392 19.87 20.59 20.96
N VAL A 393 20.34 19.36 20.99
CA VAL A 393 21.74 18.98 20.91
C VAL A 393 21.94 17.99 19.76
N ALA A 394 22.82 18.31 18.83
CA ALA A 394 23.18 17.38 17.77
C ALA A 394 24.14 16.29 18.26
N ASP A 395 23.88 15.07 17.86
CA ASP A 395 24.70 13.93 18.22
C ASP A 395 26.00 13.93 17.39
N HIS A 396 27.05 13.34 17.94
CA HIS A 396 28.35 13.17 17.26
C HIS A 396 28.98 14.45 16.72
N GLY A 397 28.54 15.64 17.15
CA GLY A 397 29.11 16.92 16.71
C GLY A 397 28.59 17.39 15.35
N ASN A 398 27.49 16.83 14.87
CA ASN A 398 26.80 17.28 13.65
C ASN A 398 26.35 18.75 13.78
N ILE A 399 26.26 19.46 12.66
CA ILE A 399 25.81 20.85 12.63
C ILE A 399 24.36 20.90 12.19
N ILE A 400 23.51 21.45 13.06
CA ILE A 400 22.12 21.77 12.71
C ILE A 400 22.15 23.05 11.88
N GLN A 401 21.75 22.96 10.61
CA GLN A 401 21.79 24.08 9.66
C GLN A 401 20.54 24.96 9.80
N PHE A 402 19.38 24.33 9.85
CA PHE A 402 18.07 25.00 9.96
C PHE A 402 17.17 24.30 10.96
N ILE A 403 16.26 25.07 11.54
CA ILE A 403 15.14 24.55 12.32
C ILE A 403 13.82 25.20 11.91
N GLU A 404 12.71 24.44 12.00
CA GLU A 404 11.34 24.92 11.90
C GLU A 404 10.50 24.29 13.01
N ILE A 405 9.65 25.08 13.69
CA ILE A 405 8.64 24.56 14.61
C ILE A 405 7.30 24.62 13.89
N VAL A 406 6.62 23.50 13.82
CA VAL A 406 5.30 23.37 13.20
C VAL A 406 4.30 22.67 14.13
N ASP A 407 3.02 23.00 14.03
CA ASP A 407 1.95 22.26 14.70
C ASP A 407 1.52 21.03 13.87
N ILE A 408 0.55 20.29 14.41
CA ILE A 408 -0.03 19.10 13.75
C ILE A 408 -0.72 19.40 12.41
N SER A 409 -1.01 20.66 12.09
CA SER A 409 -1.57 21.10 10.80
C SER A 409 -0.50 21.53 9.80
N GLY A 410 0.79 21.50 10.18
CA GLY A 410 1.90 21.96 9.36
C GLY A 410 2.10 23.49 9.39
N ARG A 411 1.37 24.23 10.22
CA ARG A 411 1.55 25.68 10.39
C ARG A 411 2.87 25.96 11.06
N ILE A 412 3.72 26.78 10.41
CA ILE A 412 5.03 27.18 10.92
C ILE A 412 4.88 28.29 11.98
N PHE A 413 5.42 28.07 13.18
CA PHE A 413 5.50 29.04 14.27
C PHE A 413 6.87 29.74 14.33
N GLN A 414 7.92 29.00 14.04
CA GLN A 414 9.28 29.53 14.03
C GLN A 414 10.08 28.87 12.90
N LYS A 415 10.94 29.66 12.26
CA LYS A 415 11.94 29.18 11.28
C LYS A 415 13.22 29.94 11.49
N GLN A 416 14.34 29.25 11.58
CA GLN A 416 15.64 29.86 11.87
C GLN A 416 16.77 29.08 11.20
N GLU A 417 17.75 29.80 10.64
CA GLU A 417 19.06 29.28 10.30
C GLU A 417 19.94 29.29 11.56
N VAL A 418 20.59 28.17 11.86
CA VAL A 418 21.26 27.94 13.15
C VAL A 418 22.77 27.79 13.01
N ASN A 419 23.23 26.83 12.22
CA ASN A 419 24.66 26.47 12.01
C ASN A 419 25.40 26.20 13.32
N GLN A 420 24.80 25.43 14.25
CA GLN A 420 25.33 25.12 15.59
C GLN A 420 25.12 23.64 15.91
N THR A 421 25.91 23.11 16.83
CA THR A 421 25.78 21.74 17.36
C THR A 421 24.79 21.66 18.55
N GLU A 422 24.51 22.80 19.19
CA GLU A 422 23.56 22.91 20.30
C GLU A 422 22.86 24.27 20.22
N LEU A 423 21.55 24.26 20.49
CA LEU A 423 20.76 25.48 20.62
C LEU A 423 19.64 25.34 21.64
N LYS A 424 19.16 26.49 22.12
CA LYS A 424 18.01 26.59 22.99
C LYS A 424 16.95 27.48 22.37
N ILE A 425 15.72 26.98 22.28
CA ILE A 425 14.58 27.74 21.76
C ILE A 425 13.58 28.04 22.89
N GLU A 426 12.97 29.23 22.85
CA GLU A 426 11.91 29.61 23.75
C GLU A 426 10.58 29.05 23.25
N THR A 427 9.81 28.42 24.13
CA THR A 427 8.51 27.79 23.83
C THR A 427 7.36 28.41 24.59
N ASP A 428 7.59 29.47 25.35
CA ASP A 428 6.61 30.20 26.17
C ASP A 428 5.51 30.88 25.35
N SER A 429 5.77 31.20 24.08
CA SER A 429 4.79 31.76 23.14
C SER A 429 3.88 30.71 22.48
N LEU A 430 4.19 29.42 22.63
CA LEU A 430 3.41 28.34 22.07
C LEU A 430 2.26 27.95 23.04
N GLN A 431 1.11 27.61 22.51
CA GLN A 431 0.01 27.09 23.30
C GLN A 431 0.30 25.64 23.73
N PRO A 432 -0.24 25.18 24.87
CA PRO A 432 -0.14 23.78 25.25
C PRO A 432 -0.63 22.87 24.11
N GLY A 433 0.20 21.89 23.72
CA GLY A 433 -0.11 21.02 22.58
C GLY A 433 1.09 20.26 22.06
N VAL A 434 0.87 19.54 20.95
CA VAL A 434 1.88 18.75 20.25
C VAL A 434 2.44 19.57 19.10
N TYR A 435 3.77 19.59 18.98
CA TYR A 435 4.52 20.28 17.94
C TYR A 435 5.59 19.37 17.35
N PHE A 436 6.06 19.72 16.16
CA PHE A 436 7.20 19.07 15.52
C PHE A 436 8.31 20.09 15.32
N LEU A 437 9.51 19.72 15.73
CA LEU A 437 10.74 20.40 15.38
C LEU A 437 11.29 19.74 14.11
N LYS A 438 11.22 20.44 12.99
CA LYS A 438 11.94 20.08 11.77
C LYS A 438 13.32 20.67 11.81
N TYR A 439 14.33 19.92 11.37
CA TYR A 439 15.72 20.38 11.36
C TYR A 439 16.48 19.78 10.17
N SER A 440 17.52 20.45 9.72
CA SER A 440 18.40 19.90 8.68
C SER A 440 19.83 19.70 9.20
N ILE A 441 20.41 18.56 8.84
CA ILE A 441 21.80 18.18 9.00
C ILE A 441 22.27 17.65 7.65
N ASP A 442 23.42 18.13 7.15
CA ASP A 442 23.98 17.75 5.86
C ASP A 442 22.98 17.82 4.68
N ASP A 443 22.21 18.93 4.65
CA ASP A 443 21.13 19.19 3.67
C ASP A 443 19.94 18.20 3.71
N SER A 444 19.93 17.27 4.66
CA SER A 444 18.83 16.34 4.89
C SER A 444 17.87 16.87 5.95
N TRP A 445 16.57 16.93 5.65
CA TRP A 445 15.52 17.35 6.58
C TRP A 445 14.97 16.18 7.37
N ASN A 446 14.88 16.38 8.68
CA ASN A 446 14.34 15.45 9.64
C ASN A 446 13.33 16.14 10.56
N SER A 447 12.56 15.40 11.34
CA SER A 447 11.64 15.96 12.31
C SER A 447 11.58 15.15 13.59
N VAL A 448 11.38 15.84 14.72
CA VAL A 448 11.17 15.21 16.02
C VAL A 448 10.00 15.88 16.74
N LYS A 449 9.15 15.08 17.38
CA LYS A 449 7.96 15.52 18.10
C LYS A 449 8.35 16.05 19.49
N PHE A 450 7.71 17.14 19.94
CA PHE A 450 7.76 17.60 21.33
C PHE A 450 6.41 18.10 21.81
N VAL A 451 6.24 18.19 23.13
CA VAL A 451 5.00 18.59 23.78
C VAL A 451 5.24 19.85 24.60
N VAL A 452 4.38 20.85 24.46
CA VAL A 452 4.33 22.05 25.30
C VAL A 452 3.20 21.87 26.32
N LYS A 453 3.48 22.14 27.62
CA LYS A 453 2.53 22.05 28.74
C LYS A 453 1.92 23.38 29.08
#